data_cd089f41dbec344b858497c134cd0ffe
#
_entry.id   cd089f41dbec344b858497c134cd0ffe
#
_cell.length_a   1.000
_cell.length_b   1.000
_cell.length_c   1.000
_cell.angle_alpha   90.00
_cell.angle_beta   90.00
_cell.angle_gamma   90.00
#
_symmetry.space_group_name_H-M   'P 1'
#
loop_
_entity.id
_entity.type
_entity.pdbx_description
1 polymer ?
#
loop_
_entity_poly.entity_id
_entity_poly.type
_entity_poly.pdbx_seq_one_letter_code
_entity_poly.pdbx_strand_id
1 'polypeptide(L)'
;MLIDGKSLEKGSRLESDVCILGCGVAGTVIANELKGKFNNICVIESGNENFDPEVQALYEPSSQHKTFFNPHYSRLRMLGGSSNHWENNTSPFDAIDFEKRDWVKDSGWPIQYADISPYYKKAAEYCGAGSQGYAPQTWEKNLGEQSITHDSQTIDTGISIFSSPPVRFFASYGDALINDTALKVYKNCNVVDLAFDEASEEVNGVLFETQPGNRFYISAKLVILCFGGIT
;
A
#
# COMPACT_ATOMS: atom_id res chain seq x y z
N MET A 1 13.46 -3.04 -12.83
CA MET A 1 13.00 -2.99 -14.25
C MET A 1 11.49 -2.76 -14.29
N LEU A 2 11.00 -1.86 -15.15
CA LEU A 2 9.55 -1.67 -15.39
C LEU A 2 9.14 -2.43 -16.65
N ILE A 3 8.13 -3.29 -16.54
CA ILE A 3 7.68 -4.21 -17.61
C ILE A 3 6.19 -3.94 -17.87
N ASP A 4 5.83 -3.74 -19.13
CA ASP A 4 4.41 -3.67 -19.51
C ASP A 4 3.86 -5.09 -19.68
N GLY A 5 2.87 -5.46 -18.87
CA GLY A 5 2.23 -6.76 -18.94
C GLY A 5 1.61 -7.07 -20.31
N LYS A 6 1.18 -6.03 -21.03
CA LYS A 6 0.63 -6.18 -22.39
C LYS A 6 1.67 -6.69 -23.39
N SER A 7 2.98 -6.59 -23.07
CA SER A 7 4.09 -7.11 -23.90
C SER A 7 4.50 -8.54 -23.57
N LEU A 8 3.90 -9.16 -22.55
CA LEU A 8 4.22 -10.54 -22.18
C LEU A 8 3.76 -11.52 -23.27
N GLU A 9 4.66 -12.44 -23.61
CA GLU A 9 4.31 -13.51 -24.54
C GLU A 9 3.34 -14.50 -23.91
N LYS A 10 2.30 -14.87 -24.64
CA LYS A 10 1.29 -15.82 -24.18
C LYS A 10 1.94 -17.15 -23.79
N GLY A 11 1.63 -17.62 -22.58
CA GLY A 11 2.21 -18.85 -22.04
C GLY A 11 3.56 -18.67 -21.35
N SER A 12 4.04 -17.43 -21.18
CA SER A 12 5.22 -17.16 -20.35
C SER A 12 5.04 -17.72 -18.94
N ARG A 13 6.07 -18.36 -18.43
CA ARG A 13 6.16 -18.77 -17.03
C ARG A 13 6.95 -17.71 -16.26
N LEU A 14 6.32 -17.14 -15.28
CA LEU A 14 6.93 -16.14 -14.41
C LEU A 14 7.17 -16.76 -13.03
N GLU A 15 8.30 -16.39 -12.43
CA GLU A 15 8.70 -16.87 -11.11
C GLU A 15 9.22 -15.72 -10.25
N SER A 16 8.99 -15.80 -8.96
CA SER A 16 9.45 -14.80 -7.99
C SER A 16 9.72 -15.46 -6.63
N ASP A 17 10.68 -14.94 -5.87
CA ASP A 17 10.80 -15.27 -4.45
C ASP A 17 9.70 -14.57 -3.66
N VAL A 18 9.45 -13.27 -3.98
CA VAL A 18 8.42 -12.45 -3.35
C VAL A 18 7.59 -11.76 -4.43
N CYS A 19 6.28 -11.95 -4.37
CA CYS A 19 5.31 -11.28 -5.23
C CYS A 19 4.49 -10.28 -4.41
N ILE A 20 4.62 -8.99 -4.73
CA ILE A 20 3.91 -7.89 -4.06
C ILE A 20 2.75 -7.46 -4.96
N LEU A 21 1.53 -7.49 -4.45
CA LEU A 21 0.32 -7.16 -5.20
C LEU A 21 -0.11 -5.73 -4.90
N GLY A 22 0.05 -4.86 -5.88
CA GLY A 22 -0.20 -3.43 -5.82
C GLY A 22 1.07 -2.61 -5.61
N CYS A 23 1.26 -1.58 -6.43
CA CYS A 23 2.37 -0.61 -6.37
C CYS A 23 1.92 0.74 -5.80
N GLY A 24 1.02 0.72 -4.81
CA GLY A 24 0.64 1.89 -4.02
C GLY A 24 1.66 2.22 -2.94
N VAL A 25 1.25 2.98 -1.93
CA VAL A 25 2.12 3.38 -0.80
C VAL A 25 2.78 2.17 -0.14
N ALA A 26 1.99 1.19 0.31
CA ALA A 26 2.50 0.01 1.02
C ALA A 26 3.41 -0.83 0.13
N GLY A 27 2.98 -1.17 -1.10
CA GLY A 27 3.77 -1.99 -2.01
C GLY A 27 5.08 -1.35 -2.40
N THR A 28 5.10 -0.04 -2.66
CA THR A 28 6.33 0.71 -2.96
C THR A 28 7.30 0.67 -1.79
N VAL A 29 6.82 0.89 -0.55
CA VAL A 29 7.67 0.84 0.65
C VAL A 29 8.23 -0.58 0.86
N ILE A 30 7.37 -1.60 0.85
CA ILE A 30 7.79 -2.98 1.04
C ILE A 30 8.81 -3.40 -0.02
N ALA A 31 8.56 -3.08 -1.29
CA ALA A 31 9.50 -3.37 -2.36
C ALA A 31 10.88 -2.71 -2.12
N ASN A 32 10.90 -1.44 -1.67
CA ASN A 32 12.14 -0.76 -1.33
C ASN A 32 12.87 -1.40 -0.13
N GLU A 33 12.13 -1.80 0.90
CA GLU A 33 12.70 -2.43 2.09
C GLU A 33 13.23 -3.85 1.86
N LEU A 34 12.73 -4.54 0.84
CA LEU A 34 13.15 -5.89 0.47
C LEU A 34 14.32 -5.91 -0.51
N LYS A 35 14.72 -4.78 -1.09
CA LYS A 35 15.91 -4.71 -1.96
C LYS A 35 17.15 -5.26 -1.25
N GLY A 36 17.89 -6.07 -1.96
CA GLY A 36 19.10 -6.73 -1.44
C GLY A 36 18.86 -7.88 -0.45
N LYS A 37 17.59 -8.17 -0.10
CA LYS A 37 17.25 -9.30 0.78
C LYS A 37 16.78 -10.53 0.00
N PHE A 38 16.30 -10.34 -1.21
CA PHE A 38 15.86 -11.40 -2.12
C PHE A 38 16.44 -11.17 -3.51
N ASN A 39 16.61 -12.25 -4.27
CA ASN A 39 17.22 -12.19 -5.60
C ASN A 39 16.18 -11.98 -6.72
N ASN A 40 14.92 -12.25 -6.45
CA ASN A 40 13.85 -12.12 -7.44
C ASN A 40 12.56 -11.64 -6.77
N ILE A 41 12.31 -10.32 -6.84
CA ILE A 41 11.12 -9.67 -6.32
C ILE A 41 10.29 -9.19 -7.50
N CYS A 42 8.99 -9.44 -7.49
CA CYS A 42 8.08 -8.81 -8.43
C CYS A 42 7.02 -7.97 -7.71
N VAL A 43 6.63 -6.88 -8.36
CA VAL A 43 5.47 -6.06 -7.99
C VAL A 43 4.49 -6.12 -9.14
N ILE A 44 3.22 -6.44 -8.87
CA ILE A 44 2.16 -6.50 -9.88
C ILE A 44 1.20 -5.35 -9.63
N GLU A 45 1.03 -4.47 -10.62
CA GLU A 45 0.17 -3.30 -10.57
C GLU A 45 -0.84 -3.31 -11.72
N SER A 46 -2.10 -3.06 -11.40
CA SER A 46 -3.18 -3.05 -12.40
C SER A 46 -3.10 -1.86 -13.36
N GLY A 47 -2.66 -0.71 -12.87
CA GLY A 47 -2.52 0.50 -13.66
C GLY A 47 -1.15 0.68 -14.31
N ASN A 48 -0.94 1.88 -14.84
CA ASN A 48 0.32 2.31 -15.44
C ASN A 48 0.78 3.66 -14.84
N GLU A 49 1.71 4.37 -15.48
CA GLU A 49 2.21 5.67 -15.02
C GLU A 49 1.16 6.79 -15.13
N ASN A 50 0.20 6.63 -16.02
CA ASN A 50 -0.84 7.62 -16.28
C ASN A 50 -2.20 7.08 -15.85
N PHE A 51 -3.12 7.98 -15.52
CA PHE A 51 -4.51 7.61 -15.27
C PHE A 51 -5.15 7.00 -16.52
N ASP A 52 -5.74 5.82 -16.35
CA ASP A 52 -6.44 5.08 -17.40
C ASP A 52 -7.89 4.85 -16.96
N PRO A 53 -8.87 5.49 -17.61
CA PRO A 53 -10.27 5.38 -17.21
C PRO A 53 -10.83 3.96 -17.35
N GLU A 54 -10.35 3.13 -18.29
CA GLU A 54 -10.78 1.74 -18.44
C GLU A 54 -10.31 0.88 -17.27
N VAL A 55 -9.05 1.06 -16.87
CA VAL A 55 -8.49 0.39 -15.68
C VAL A 55 -9.16 0.91 -14.40
N GLN A 56 -9.42 2.21 -14.31
CA GLN A 56 -10.12 2.82 -13.17
C GLN A 56 -11.55 2.30 -13.03
N ALA A 57 -12.24 2.01 -14.15
CA ALA A 57 -13.59 1.46 -14.15
C ALA A 57 -13.69 0.07 -13.48
N LEU A 58 -12.58 -0.64 -13.28
CA LEU A 58 -12.55 -1.88 -12.49
C LEU A 58 -12.90 -1.66 -11.00
N TYR A 59 -12.92 -0.41 -10.53
CA TYR A 59 -13.44 -0.06 -9.21
C TYR A 59 -14.96 0.19 -9.18
N GLU A 60 -15.64 0.15 -10.33
CA GLU A 60 -17.10 0.27 -10.35
C GLU A 60 -17.72 -0.93 -9.61
N PRO A 61 -18.56 -0.67 -8.59
CA PRO A 61 -19.18 -1.75 -7.85
C PRO A 61 -20.12 -2.55 -8.76
N SER A 62 -19.95 -3.86 -8.76
CA SER A 62 -20.82 -4.79 -9.51
C SER A 62 -22.24 -4.91 -8.93
N SER A 63 -22.50 -4.31 -7.77
CA SER A 63 -23.78 -4.33 -7.07
C SER A 63 -24.29 -2.93 -6.79
N GLN A 64 -25.62 -2.77 -6.74
CA GLN A 64 -26.31 -1.52 -6.40
C GLN A 64 -26.19 -1.10 -4.92
N HIS A 65 -25.29 -1.71 -4.15
CA HIS A 65 -25.02 -1.30 -2.79
C HIS A 65 -24.37 0.09 -2.80
N LYS A 66 -25.12 1.08 -2.34
CA LYS A 66 -24.60 2.41 -2.07
C LYS A 66 -23.63 2.31 -0.89
N THR A 67 -22.37 2.04 -1.17
CA THR A 67 -21.33 2.19 -0.17
C THR A 67 -21.13 3.67 0.11
N PHE A 68 -20.87 4.02 1.36
CA PHE A 68 -20.61 5.41 1.77
C PHE A 68 -19.39 6.00 1.03
N PHE A 69 -18.48 5.14 0.59
CA PHE A 69 -17.36 5.48 -0.28
C PHE A 69 -17.44 4.70 -1.59
N ASN A 70 -17.44 5.41 -2.70
CA ASN A 70 -17.24 4.77 -4.01
C ASN A 70 -15.73 4.66 -4.28
N PRO A 71 -15.16 3.44 -4.36
CA PRO A 71 -13.74 3.23 -4.64
C PRO A 71 -13.27 3.89 -5.94
N HIS A 72 -14.14 3.97 -6.94
CA HIS A 72 -13.86 4.63 -8.23
C HIS A 72 -13.38 6.08 -8.06
N TYR A 73 -13.93 6.82 -7.10
CA TYR A 73 -13.54 8.22 -6.86
C TYR A 73 -12.52 8.40 -5.74
N SER A 74 -12.42 7.44 -4.83
CA SER A 74 -11.58 7.55 -3.63
C SER A 74 -10.26 6.79 -3.72
N ARG A 75 -10.05 6.01 -4.77
CA ARG A 75 -8.84 5.21 -5.01
C ARG A 75 -8.36 5.39 -6.45
N LEU A 76 -7.06 5.21 -6.67
CA LEU A 76 -6.48 5.24 -8.01
C LEU A 76 -5.81 3.91 -8.33
N ARG A 77 -6.12 3.37 -9.51
CA ARG A 77 -5.43 2.25 -10.13
C ARG A 77 -4.34 2.76 -11.07
N MET A 78 -3.18 3.06 -10.48
CA MET A 78 -1.97 3.47 -11.19
C MET A 78 -0.75 3.29 -10.32
N LEU A 79 0.44 3.34 -10.90
CA LEU A 79 1.69 3.31 -10.15
C LEU A 79 1.73 4.44 -9.11
N GLY A 80 2.02 4.08 -7.85
CA GLY A 80 1.90 4.97 -6.69
C GLY A 80 0.51 4.99 -6.04
N GLY A 81 -0.50 4.40 -6.70
CA GLY A 81 -1.86 4.29 -6.16
C GLY A 81 -2.45 5.64 -5.76
N SER A 82 -3.25 5.63 -4.70
CA SER A 82 -3.93 6.82 -4.19
C SER A 82 -3.01 7.91 -3.64
N SER A 83 -1.69 7.66 -3.51
CA SER A 83 -0.75 8.74 -3.20
C SER A 83 -0.68 9.82 -4.28
N ASN A 84 -1.16 9.53 -5.49
CA ASN A 84 -1.16 10.51 -6.58
C ASN A 84 -2.23 11.61 -6.42
N HIS A 85 -3.21 11.45 -5.54
CA HIS A 85 -4.25 12.45 -5.27
C HIS A 85 -4.48 12.75 -3.78
N TRP A 86 -3.70 12.18 -2.86
CA TRP A 86 -3.85 12.46 -1.44
C TRP A 86 -3.23 13.80 -1.02
N GLU A 87 -3.65 14.32 0.12
CA GLU A 87 -3.04 15.51 0.73
C GLU A 87 -1.81 15.18 1.59
N ASN A 88 -1.47 13.88 1.68
CA ASN A 88 -0.37 13.39 2.49
C ASN A 88 -0.47 13.78 3.98
N ASN A 89 -1.69 13.76 4.51
CA ASN A 89 -1.91 13.86 5.94
C ASN A 89 -1.57 12.54 6.61
N THR A 90 -0.65 12.57 7.55
CA THR A 90 -0.15 11.38 8.26
C THR A 90 -0.30 11.54 9.77
N SER A 91 -0.74 10.46 10.41
CA SER A 91 -0.80 10.30 11.86
C SER A 91 -0.57 8.84 12.22
N PRO A 92 -0.02 8.53 13.40
CA PRO A 92 0.05 7.16 13.88
C PRO A 92 -1.34 6.64 14.25
N PHE A 93 -1.50 5.34 14.37
CA PHE A 93 -2.62 4.75 15.11
C PHE A 93 -2.46 5.00 16.60
N ASP A 94 -3.58 5.08 17.33
CA ASP A 94 -3.60 5.10 18.77
C ASP A 94 -3.57 3.68 19.35
N ALA A 95 -3.13 3.53 20.59
CA ALA A 95 -3.06 2.22 21.25
C ALA A 95 -4.43 1.52 21.28
N ILE A 96 -5.51 2.28 21.45
CA ILE A 96 -6.90 1.77 21.48
C ILE A 96 -7.33 1.13 20.15
N ASP A 97 -6.70 1.47 19.02
CA ASP A 97 -7.03 0.88 17.73
C ASP A 97 -6.67 -0.61 17.67
N PHE A 98 -5.71 -1.03 18.48
CA PHE A 98 -5.25 -2.42 18.59
C PHE A 98 -6.04 -3.24 19.61
N GLU A 99 -6.81 -2.57 20.46
CA GLU A 99 -7.54 -3.22 21.56
C GLU A 99 -8.87 -3.80 21.08
N LYS A 100 -9.24 -4.95 21.65
CA LYS A 100 -10.60 -5.48 21.49
C LYS A 100 -11.55 -4.62 22.30
N ARG A 101 -12.58 -4.10 21.64
CA ARG A 101 -13.62 -3.23 22.23
C ARG A 101 -14.97 -3.89 22.11
N ASP A 102 -15.64 -4.16 23.21
CA ASP A 102 -16.91 -4.91 23.24
C ASP A 102 -18.05 -4.19 22.47
N TRP A 103 -17.96 -2.86 22.36
CA TRP A 103 -18.92 -2.02 21.62
C TRP A 103 -18.60 -1.85 20.13
N VAL A 104 -17.46 -2.39 19.65
CA VAL A 104 -17.07 -2.38 18.23
C VAL A 104 -16.89 -3.81 17.75
N LYS A 105 -17.81 -4.23 16.88
CA LYS A 105 -17.74 -5.57 16.28
C LYS A 105 -16.43 -5.74 15.50
N ASP A 106 -15.82 -6.91 15.62
CA ASP A 106 -14.59 -7.31 14.92
C ASP A 106 -13.39 -6.36 15.19
N SER A 107 -13.40 -5.66 16.34
CA SER A 107 -12.28 -4.82 16.80
C SER A 107 -11.15 -5.68 17.38
N GLY A 108 -9.98 -5.03 17.49
CA GLY A 108 -8.74 -5.67 17.94
C GLY A 108 -7.95 -6.27 16.81
N TRP A 109 -6.66 -5.99 16.81
CA TRP A 109 -5.70 -6.51 15.84
C TRP A 109 -4.92 -7.67 16.49
N PRO A 110 -4.40 -8.64 15.71
CA PRO A 110 -3.56 -9.73 16.24
C PRO A 110 -2.14 -9.26 16.61
N ILE A 111 -1.91 -7.95 16.61
CA ILE A 111 -0.67 -7.28 17.00
C ILE A 111 -0.98 -6.13 17.96
N GLN A 112 0.01 -5.64 18.68
CA GLN A 112 -0.11 -4.55 19.63
C GLN A 112 0.55 -3.28 19.08
N TYR A 113 0.20 -2.12 19.62
CA TYR A 113 0.84 -0.84 19.30
C TYR A 113 2.38 -0.91 19.41
N ALA A 114 2.90 -1.59 20.43
CA ALA A 114 4.34 -1.75 20.65
C ALA A 114 5.06 -2.50 19.52
N ASP A 115 4.34 -3.35 18.76
CA ASP A 115 4.92 -4.11 17.64
C ASP A 115 5.20 -3.21 16.44
N ILE A 116 4.41 -2.15 16.23
CA ILE A 116 4.54 -1.27 15.07
C ILE A 116 5.12 0.11 15.38
N SER A 117 5.00 0.60 16.62
CA SER A 117 5.46 1.94 17.02
C SER A 117 6.92 2.22 16.68
N PRO A 118 7.88 1.26 16.75
CA PRO A 118 9.27 1.48 16.35
C PRO A 118 9.45 1.86 14.88
N TYR A 119 8.47 1.51 14.02
CA TYR A 119 8.54 1.76 12.58
C TYR A 119 7.94 3.11 12.16
N TYR A 120 7.21 3.81 13.03
CA TYR A 120 6.57 5.08 12.68
C TYR A 120 7.56 6.16 12.26
N LYS A 121 8.75 6.20 12.86
CA LYS A 121 9.79 7.15 12.44
C LYS A 121 10.18 6.95 10.99
N LYS A 122 10.41 5.70 10.58
CA LYS A 122 10.77 5.36 9.21
C LYS A 122 9.60 5.59 8.24
N ALA A 123 8.38 5.27 8.66
CA ALA A 123 7.18 5.56 7.88
C ALA A 123 6.99 7.08 7.66
N ALA A 124 7.24 7.89 8.69
CA ALA A 124 7.19 9.35 8.59
C ALA A 124 8.24 9.90 7.60
N GLU A 125 9.44 9.34 7.57
CA GLU A 125 10.48 9.69 6.59
C GLU A 125 10.01 9.39 5.16
N TYR A 126 9.42 8.21 4.88
CA TYR A 126 8.83 7.88 3.59
C TYR A 126 7.70 8.84 3.19
N CYS A 127 6.91 9.27 4.14
CA CYS A 127 5.82 10.22 3.91
C CYS A 127 6.27 11.70 3.86
N GLY A 128 7.57 11.99 3.99
CA GLY A 128 8.06 13.37 4.02
C GLY A 128 7.61 14.15 5.27
N ALA A 129 7.15 13.46 6.31
CA ALA A 129 6.72 14.06 7.58
C ALA A 129 7.90 14.36 8.53
N GLY A 130 9.13 14.08 8.11
CA GLY A 130 10.33 14.29 8.91
C GLY A 130 10.54 13.26 9.99
N SER A 131 11.58 13.45 10.80
CA SER A 131 12.00 12.49 11.83
C SER A 131 11.58 12.90 13.26
N GLN A 132 10.83 13.98 13.41
CA GLN A 132 10.50 14.56 14.72
C GLN A 132 9.40 13.79 15.48
N GLY A 133 8.65 12.93 14.75
CA GLY A 133 7.54 12.18 15.32
C GLY A 133 6.28 13.01 15.52
N TYR A 134 5.30 12.42 16.20
CA TYR A 134 3.94 12.95 16.32
C TYR A 134 3.58 13.40 17.75
N ALA A 135 4.57 13.48 18.66
CA ALA A 135 4.30 13.90 20.04
C ALA A 135 3.98 15.41 20.08
N PRO A 136 2.82 15.82 20.62
CA PRO A 136 2.41 17.22 20.69
C PRO A 136 3.46 18.14 21.31
N GLN A 137 4.10 17.70 22.40
CA GLN A 137 5.11 18.46 23.13
C GLN A 137 6.33 18.82 22.27
N THR A 138 6.67 17.96 21.29
CA THR A 138 7.76 18.25 20.35
C THR A 138 7.39 19.42 19.44
N TRP A 139 6.14 19.45 18.97
CA TRP A 139 5.67 20.48 18.08
C TRP A 139 5.38 21.80 18.78
N GLU A 140 4.85 21.77 20.00
CA GLU A 140 4.70 22.95 20.87
C GLU A 140 6.04 23.65 21.06
N LYS A 141 7.09 22.89 21.39
CA LYS A 141 8.44 23.43 21.55
C LYS A 141 8.99 24.02 20.25
N ASN A 142 8.77 23.36 19.12
CA ASN A 142 9.34 23.80 17.84
C ASN A 142 8.63 25.02 17.28
N LEU A 143 7.33 25.13 17.48
CA LEU A 143 6.49 26.23 16.99
C LEU A 143 6.45 27.41 17.97
N GLY A 144 6.80 27.20 19.24
CA GLY A 144 6.60 28.18 20.30
C GLY A 144 5.13 28.40 20.66
N GLU A 145 4.28 27.46 20.32
CA GLU A 145 2.83 27.47 20.53
C GLU A 145 2.46 26.43 21.59
N GLN A 146 1.32 26.59 22.23
CA GLN A 146 0.79 25.60 23.17
C GLN A 146 -0.50 25.01 22.63
N SER A 147 -0.70 23.72 22.87
CA SER A 147 -1.96 23.05 22.59
C SER A 147 -3.10 23.67 23.42
N ILE A 148 -4.30 23.57 22.91
CA ILE A 148 -5.50 24.01 23.65
C ILE A 148 -5.59 23.20 24.94
N THR A 149 -5.70 23.90 26.08
CA THR A 149 -5.90 23.24 27.37
C THR A 149 -7.25 22.55 27.43
N HIS A 150 -7.29 21.31 27.81
CA HIS A 150 -8.49 20.48 27.92
C HIS A 150 -8.37 19.47 29.07
N ASP A 151 -9.47 18.79 29.38
CA ASP A 151 -9.46 17.67 30.32
C ASP A 151 -8.80 16.44 29.68
N SER A 152 -7.55 16.19 30.06
CA SER A 152 -6.73 15.09 29.53
C SER A 152 -7.21 13.68 29.89
N GLN A 153 -8.23 13.56 30.75
CA GLN A 153 -8.85 12.25 31.03
C GLN A 153 -9.91 11.88 29.98
N THR A 154 -10.47 12.89 29.31
CA THR A 154 -11.58 12.70 28.36
C THR A 154 -11.16 13.01 26.93
N ILE A 155 -10.25 13.95 26.75
CA ILE A 155 -9.82 14.46 25.43
C ILE A 155 -8.30 14.39 25.35
N ASP A 156 -7.77 13.92 24.23
CA ASP A 156 -6.35 13.94 23.93
C ASP A 156 -6.05 14.79 22.68
N THR A 157 -4.82 15.32 22.62
CA THR A 157 -4.34 16.10 21.47
C THR A 157 -3.48 15.22 20.56
N GLY A 158 -3.95 14.97 19.36
CA GLY A 158 -3.19 14.29 18.32
C GLY A 158 -2.55 15.27 17.33
N ILE A 159 -1.40 14.91 16.80
CA ILE A 159 -0.72 15.66 15.73
C ILE A 159 -0.84 14.90 14.42
N SER A 160 -1.29 15.61 13.40
CA SER A 160 -1.22 15.16 12.00
C SER A 160 -0.23 16.02 11.24
N ILE A 161 0.58 15.41 10.41
CA ILE A 161 1.64 16.09 9.66
C ILE A 161 1.33 16.01 8.17
N PHE A 162 1.34 17.16 7.52
CA PHE A 162 1.27 17.28 6.06
C PHE A 162 2.66 17.55 5.51
N SER A 163 3.09 16.79 4.51
CA SER A 163 4.29 17.16 3.77
C SER A 163 3.95 18.19 2.69
N SER A 164 4.87 19.11 2.41
CA SER A 164 4.71 20.09 1.33
C SER A 164 5.98 20.11 0.48
N PRO A 165 5.90 19.70 -0.80
CA PRO A 165 4.75 19.15 -1.49
C PRO A 165 4.36 17.75 -0.99
N PRO A 166 3.11 17.29 -1.25
CA PRO A 166 2.70 15.92 -0.92
C PRO A 166 3.55 14.87 -1.65
N VAL A 167 4.01 13.85 -0.95
CA VAL A 167 4.81 12.76 -1.53
C VAL A 167 3.96 11.92 -2.47
N ARG A 168 4.41 11.75 -3.71
CA ARG A 168 3.84 10.86 -4.72
C ARG A 168 4.73 9.62 -4.78
N PHE A 169 4.29 8.50 -4.21
CA PHE A 169 5.17 7.39 -3.86
C PHE A 169 5.96 6.82 -5.04
N PHE A 170 5.31 6.55 -6.17
CA PHE A 170 6.06 6.04 -7.32
C PHE A 170 6.97 7.10 -7.95
N ALA A 171 6.55 8.35 -7.99
CA ALA A 171 7.41 9.43 -8.48
C ALA A 171 8.64 9.66 -7.59
N SER A 172 8.49 9.45 -6.27
CA SER A 172 9.60 9.66 -5.31
C SER A 172 10.52 8.44 -5.17
N TYR A 173 9.97 7.23 -5.28
CA TYR A 173 10.70 6.01 -4.95
C TYR A 173 10.74 4.97 -6.08
N GLY A 174 10.00 5.18 -7.17
CA GLY A 174 9.89 4.23 -8.28
C GLY A 174 11.23 3.99 -8.99
N ASP A 175 12.04 5.04 -9.20
CA ASP A 175 13.36 4.89 -9.83
C ASP A 175 14.26 3.91 -9.08
N ALA A 176 14.20 3.92 -7.74
CA ALA A 176 14.94 2.98 -6.92
C ALA A 176 14.46 1.53 -7.08
N LEU A 177 13.20 1.32 -7.46
CA LEU A 177 12.65 -0.01 -7.75
C LEU A 177 13.03 -0.48 -9.16
N ILE A 178 12.84 0.38 -10.17
CA ILE A 178 13.04 -0.01 -11.57
C ILE A 178 14.51 -0.17 -11.95
N ASN A 179 15.42 0.48 -11.23
CA ASN A 179 16.87 0.38 -11.44
C ASN A 179 17.51 -0.79 -10.66
N ASP A 180 16.78 -1.45 -9.76
CA ASP A 180 17.25 -2.65 -9.08
C ASP A 180 17.13 -3.86 -10.01
N THR A 181 18.20 -4.66 -10.13
CA THR A 181 18.26 -5.79 -11.04
C THR A 181 17.47 -7.01 -10.55
N ALA A 182 17.29 -7.11 -9.23
CA ALA A 182 16.53 -8.19 -8.61
C ALA A 182 15.02 -7.89 -8.56
N LEU A 183 14.59 -6.67 -8.94
CA LEU A 183 13.21 -6.21 -8.80
C LEU A 183 12.58 -5.93 -10.17
N LYS A 184 11.40 -6.50 -10.40
CA LYS A 184 10.58 -6.30 -11.60
C LYS A 184 9.24 -5.70 -11.18
N VAL A 185 8.86 -4.59 -11.78
CA VAL A 185 7.53 -3.98 -11.63
C VAL A 185 6.75 -4.25 -12.91
N TYR A 186 5.69 -5.01 -12.81
CA TYR A 186 4.76 -5.33 -13.90
C TYR A 186 3.57 -4.36 -13.81
N LYS A 187 3.42 -3.50 -14.78
CA LYS A 187 2.26 -2.60 -14.94
C LYS A 187 1.24 -3.16 -15.91
N ASN A 188 0.03 -2.65 -15.91
CA ASN A 188 -1.11 -3.15 -16.70
C ASN A 188 -1.41 -4.65 -16.43
N CYS A 189 -1.24 -5.08 -15.18
CA CYS A 189 -1.44 -6.44 -14.72
C CYS A 189 -2.48 -6.47 -13.61
N ASN A 190 -3.71 -6.80 -13.94
CA ASN A 190 -4.80 -6.88 -12.97
C ASN A 190 -4.83 -8.25 -12.31
N VAL A 191 -4.55 -8.32 -11.01
CA VAL A 191 -4.66 -9.57 -10.25
C VAL A 191 -6.12 -9.99 -10.20
N VAL A 192 -6.37 -11.24 -10.53
CA VAL A 192 -7.72 -11.82 -10.57
C VAL A 192 -7.93 -12.95 -9.59
N ASP A 193 -6.85 -13.63 -9.18
CA ASP A 193 -6.96 -14.74 -8.23
C ASP A 193 -5.60 -15.07 -7.59
N LEU A 194 -5.64 -15.79 -6.47
CA LEU A 194 -4.48 -16.43 -5.85
C LEU A 194 -4.52 -17.93 -6.15
N ALA A 195 -3.39 -18.48 -6.54
CA ALA A 195 -3.27 -19.92 -6.75
C ALA A 195 -2.91 -20.61 -5.44
N PHE A 196 -3.63 -21.68 -5.14
CA PHE A 196 -3.44 -22.49 -3.94
C PHE A 196 -2.93 -23.88 -4.32
N ASP A 197 -2.05 -24.42 -3.51
CA ASP A 197 -1.75 -25.83 -3.50
C ASP A 197 -2.79 -26.54 -2.61
N GLU A 198 -3.64 -27.36 -3.20
CA GLU A 198 -4.73 -28.05 -2.48
C GLU A 198 -4.22 -29.03 -1.40
N ALA A 199 -2.99 -29.52 -1.54
CA ALA A 199 -2.42 -30.49 -0.61
C ALA A 199 -1.79 -29.82 0.63
N SER A 200 -1.21 -28.63 0.46
CA SER A 200 -0.57 -27.85 1.55
C SER A 200 -1.45 -26.73 2.11
N GLU A 201 -2.54 -26.39 1.44
CA GLU A 201 -3.38 -25.22 1.72
C GLU A 201 -2.59 -23.90 1.67
N GLU A 202 -1.48 -23.87 0.93
CA GLU A 202 -0.61 -22.69 0.81
C GLU A 202 -0.83 -21.97 -0.51
N VAL A 203 -0.66 -20.63 -0.49
CA VAL A 203 -0.61 -19.84 -1.71
C VAL A 203 0.73 -20.08 -2.39
N ASN A 204 0.72 -20.58 -3.63
CA ASN A 204 1.90 -20.89 -4.41
C ASN A 204 2.11 -19.96 -5.62
N GLY A 205 1.19 -19.01 -5.86
CA GLY A 205 1.30 -18.07 -6.95
C GLY A 205 0.12 -17.15 -7.09
N VAL A 206 0.14 -16.39 -8.17
CA VAL A 206 -0.84 -15.34 -8.48
C VAL A 206 -1.28 -15.45 -9.93
N LEU A 207 -2.57 -15.34 -10.17
CA LEU A 207 -3.18 -15.22 -11.49
C LEU A 207 -3.49 -13.75 -11.77
N PHE A 208 -3.09 -13.25 -12.93
CA PHE A 208 -3.38 -11.89 -13.35
C PHE A 208 -3.75 -11.84 -14.84
N GLU A 209 -4.45 -10.80 -15.22
CA GLU A 209 -4.83 -10.49 -16.60
C GLU A 209 -4.21 -9.16 -17.04
N THR A 210 -3.73 -9.10 -18.27
CA THR A 210 -3.22 -7.88 -18.90
C THR A 210 -4.24 -7.23 -19.83
N GLN A 211 -5.20 -8.04 -20.28
CA GLN A 211 -6.41 -7.70 -21.02
C GLN A 211 -7.46 -8.76 -20.71
N PRO A 212 -8.77 -8.50 -20.89
CA PRO A 212 -9.79 -9.50 -20.65
C PRO A 212 -9.51 -10.84 -21.35
N GLY A 213 -9.43 -11.91 -20.57
CA GLY A 213 -9.16 -13.26 -21.05
C GLY A 213 -7.70 -13.59 -21.39
N ASN A 214 -6.79 -12.64 -21.27
CA ASN A 214 -5.35 -12.89 -21.44
C ASN A 214 -4.68 -13.09 -20.09
N ARG A 215 -4.73 -14.33 -19.58
CA ARG A 215 -4.29 -14.72 -18.25
C ARG A 215 -2.86 -15.18 -18.21
N PHE A 216 -2.19 -14.80 -17.14
CA PHE A 216 -0.84 -15.21 -16.80
C PHE A 216 -0.79 -15.73 -15.37
N TYR A 217 0.23 -16.56 -15.13
CA TYR A 217 0.53 -17.10 -13.82
C TYR A 217 1.97 -16.75 -13.44
N ILE A 218 2.16 -16.33 -12.19
CA ILE A 218 3.46 -16.19 -11.57
C ILE A 218 3.53 -17.06 -10.34
N SER A 219 4.51 -17.97 -10.27
CA SER A 219 4.80 -18.71 -9.06
C SER A 219 5.55 -17.83 -8.08
N ALA A 220 5.22 -17.92 -6.79
CA ALA A 220 5.85 -17.13 -5.75
C ALA A 220 5.96 -17.92 -4.45
N LYS A 221 7.10 -17.79 -3.76
CA LYS A 221 7.28 -18.40 -2.43
C LYS A 221 6.58 -17.61 -1.33
N LEU A 222 6.45 -16.29 -1.52
CA LEU A 222 5.76 -15.38 -0.62
C LEU A 222 4.92 -14.40 -1.45
N VAL A 223 3.64 -14.26 -1.09
CA VAL A 223 2.73 -13.28 -1.69
C VAL A 223 2.33 -12.25 -0.64
N ILE A 224 2.48 -10.97 -0.97
CA ILE A 224 2.16 -9.85 -0.08
C ILE A 224 1.06 -9.00 -0.70
N LEU A 225 -0.08 -8.88 -0.02
CA LEU A 225 -1.23 -8.13 -0.49
C LEU A 225 -1.10 -6.66 -0.11
N CYS A 226 -0.98 -5.77 -1.11
CA CYS A 226 -0.76 -4.33 -0.93
C CYS A 226 -1.74 -3.46 -1.74
N PHE A 227 -2.89 -3.99 -2.13
CA PHE A 227 -3.87 -3.31 -2.99
C PHE A 227 -4.97 -2.56 -2.21
N GLY A 228 -4.75 -2.30 -0.94
CA GLY A 228 -5.68 -1.58 -0.06
C GLY A 228 -6.70 -2.50 0.60
N GLY A 229 -7.57 -1.93 1.44
CA GLY A 229 -8.52 -2.69 2.26
C GLY A 229 -9.95 -2.79 1.69
N ILE A 230 -10.19 -2.32 0.46
CA ILE A 230 -11.54 -2.26 -0.14
C ILE A 230 -11.63 -3.12 -1.41
N THR A 231 -10.54 -3.66 -1.87
CA THR A 231 -10.47 -4.46 -3.12
C THR A 231 -10.63 -5.93 -2.86
#